data_8b48e5ea1a2a0a834c83f52bb25877ba
#
_entry.id   8b48e5ea1a2a0a834c83f52bb25877ba
#
_cell.length_a   1.000
_cell.length_b   1.000
_cell.length_c   1.000
_cell.angle_alpha   90.00
_cell.angle_beta   90.00
_cell.angle_gamma   90.00
#
_symmetry.space_group_name_H-M   'P 1'
#
loop_
_entity.id
_entity.type
_entity.pdbx_description
1 polymer ?
#
loop_
_entity_poly.entity_id
_entity_poly.type
_entity_poly.pdbx_seq_one_letter_code
_entity_poly.pdbx_strand_id
1 'polypeptide(L)' 'KERVEMLEKLEKEMREAAAAMDFEKAMELRDIYFELKGI' A
#
# COMPACT_ATOMS: atom_id res chain seq x y z
N LYS A 1 -13.38 -8.46 -6.27
CA LYS A 1 -13.21 -7.24 -7.06
C LYS A 1 -12.86 -6.06 -6.20
N GLU A 2 -13.62 -5.86 -5.10
CA GLU A 2 -13.36 -4.73 -4.22
C GLU A 2 -11.96 -4.82 -3.63
N ARG A 3 -11.55 -6.05 -3.27
CA ARG A 3 -10.23 -6.23 -2.67
C ARG A 3 -9.13 -5.87 -3.66
N VAL A 4 -9.31 -6.25 -4.93
CA VAL A 4 -8.32 -5.94 -5.94
C VAL A 4 -8.18 -4.43 -6.11
N GLU A 5 -9.31 -3.73 -6.12
CA GLU A 5 -9.27 -2.28 -6.26
C GLU A 5 -8.54 -1.63 -5.10
N MET A 6 -8.79 -2.12 -3.89
CA MET A 6 -8.10 -1.58 -2.71
C MET A 6 -6.60 -1.85 -2.78
N LEU A 7 -6.23 -3.05 -3.23
CA LEU A 7 -4.82 -3.38 -3.33
C LEU A 7 -4.12 -2.50 -4.36
N GLU A 8 -4.77 -2.24 -5.48
CA GLU A 8 -4.19 -1.37 -6.49
C GLU A 8 -4.01 0.05 -5.96
N LYS A 9 -5.01 0.53 -5.23
CA LYS A 9 -4.91 1.87 -4.65
C LYS A 9 -3.77 1.93 -3.64
N LEU A 10 -3.63 0.91 -2.82
CA LEU A 10 -2.55 0.88 -1.84
C LEU A 10 -1.19 0.84 -2.53
N GLU A 11 -1.07 0.08 -3.61
CA GLU A 11 0.18 0.04 -4.35
C GLU A 11 0.56 1.42 -4.87
N LYS A 12 -0.43 2.12 -5.41
CA LYS A 12 -0.17 3.46 -5.92
C LYS A 12 0.29 4.39 -4.81
N GLU A 13 -0.40 4.33 -3.68
CA GLU A 13 -0.04 5.19 -2.55
C GLU A 13 1.33 4.84 -2.00
N MET A 14 1.67 3.55 -1.99
CA MET A 14 3.00 3.15 -1.56
C MET A 14 4.08 3.74 -2.45
N ARG A 15 3.86 3.71 -3.76
CA ARG A 15 4.82 4.30 -4.68
C ARG A 15 4.96 5.79 -4.45
N GLU A 16 3.83 6.46 -4.27
CA GLU A 16 3.85 7.90 -4.05
C GLU A 16 4.57 8.25 -2.76
N ALA A 17 4.33 7.46 -1.71
CA ALA A 17 5.01 7.69 -0.45
C ALA A 17 6.52 7.49 -0.61
N ALA A 18 6.93 6.45 -1.32
CA ALA A 18 8.34 6.21 -1.54
C ALA A 18 8.97 7.30 -2.37
N ALA A 19 8.26 7.77 -3.40
CA ALA A 19 8.76 8.85 -4.23
C ALA A 19 8.94 10.13 -3.45
N ALA A 20 8.08 10.35 -2.45
CA ALA A 20 8.20 11.52 -1.57
C ALA A 20 9.17 11.26 -0.42
N MET A 21 9.82 10.12 -0.41
CA MET A 21 10.74 9.71 0.65
C MET A 21 10.05 9.61 2.01
N ASP A 22 8.76 9.33 1.98
CA ASP A 22 7.98 9.14 3.20
C ASP A 22 7.98 7.64 3.52
N PHE A 23 9.10 7.17 4.02
CA PHE A 23 9.30 5.73 4.19
C PHE A 23 8.41 5.16 5.30
N GLU A 24 8.15 5.94 6.34
CA GLU A 24 7.27 5.47 7.41
C GLU A 24 5.87 5.21 6.87
N LYS A 25 5.36 6.13 6.07
CA LYS A 25 4.04 5.96 5.50
C LYS A 25 4.02 4.79 4.54
N ALA A 26 5.09 4.64 3.76
CA ALA A 26 5.17 3.52 2.82
C ALA A 26 5.12 2.19 3.58
N MET A 27 5.80 2.12 4.73
CA MET A 27 5.79 0.90 5.51
C MET A 27 4.40 0.60 6.08
N GLU A 28 3.70 1.62 6.55
CA GLU A 28 2.34 1.43 7.05
C GLU A 28 1.42 0.94 5.94
N LEU A 29 1.54 1.53 4.77
CA LEU A 29 0.72 1.11 3.64
C LEU A 29 1.04 -0.32 3.24
N ARG A 30 2.31 -0.70 3.30
CA ARG A 30 2.70 -2.06 2.98
C ARG A 30 2.10 -3.05 3.96
N ASP A 31 2.09 -2.72 5.24
CA ASP A 31 1.49 -3.60 6.22
C ASP A 31 0.01 -3.82 5.93
N ILE A 32 -0.71 -2.74 5.62
CA ILE A 32 -2.12 -2.86 5.28
C ILE A 32 -2.28 -3.70 4.02
N TYR A 33 -1.41 -3.50 3.04
CA TYR A 33 -1.47 -4.24 1.80
C TYR A 33 -1.35 -5.75 2.06
N PHE A 34 -0.40 -6.14 2.89
CA PHE A 34 -0.20 -7.56 3.17
C PHE A 34 -1.37 -8.13 3.97
N GLU A 35 -1.94 -7.36 4.87
CA GLU A 35 -3.11 -7.83 5.61
C GLU A 35 -4.28 -8.10 4.67
N LEU A 36 -4.48 -7.22 3.71
CA LEU A 36 -5.56 -7.41 2.75
C LEU A 36 -5.29 -8.59 1.84
N LYS A 37 -4.04 -8.84 1.52
CA LYS A 37 -3.69 -10.01 0.71
C LYS A 37 -3.86 -11.31 1.47
N GLY A 38 -3.85 -11.26 2.78
CA GLY A 38 -4.02 -12.46 3.58
C GLY A 38 -2.74 -13.25 3.76
N ILE A 39 -1.63 -12.58 3.77
CA ILE A 39 -0.34 -13.25 3.98
C ILE A 39 0.00 -13.30 5.45
#